data_512a077af7637400016d04dd00ca3ef3
#
_entry.id   512a077af7637400016d04dd00ca3ef3
#
_cell.length_a   1.000
_cell.length_b   1.000
_cell.length_c   1.000
_cell.angle_alpha   90.00
_cell.angle_beta   90.00
_cell.angle_gamma   90.00
#
_symmetry.space_group_name_H-M   'P 1'
#
loop_
_entity.id
_entity.type
_entity.pdbx_description
1 polymer ?
#
loop_
_entity_poly.entity_id
_entity_poly.type
_entity_poly.pdbx_seq_one_letter_code
_entity_poly.pdbx_strand_id
1 'polypeptide(L)'
;MELRQLRYFVAVAETGNISQAAKAIFLTQPALSRQIKALEDEIGQCLLERRAHSVHLTPAGETLLREARELFKNVDHLLERVRLAGQGVLLRVGYSPSFASGILSAAVENFSQTHARARVELLDLSSNELLAGLENNKLDLVLTVGGDTAVRGITWTPLLRAPWRLAIKRKHRLAGRPRITPAETANEPLLIFCKRDYPEYWSIINGWFREHGQRPKIGGEYDSSETLMAAVEAGLGVAVITTRTAQLFRNRALIKTLTAEPKPLCIVAGYRTDQADPKPLAVFVEDLLSAAKIFA
;
A
#
# COMPACT_ATOMS: atom_id res chain seq x y z
N MET A 1 -33.16 -2.29 2.80
CA MET A 1 -32.00 -1.89 3.64
C MET A 1 -31.62 -0.46 3.32
N GLU A 2 -31.59 0.43 4.31
CA GLU A 2 -31.21 1.83 4.16
C GLU A 2 -29.85 2.10 4.80
N LEU A 3 -29.05 3.01 4.24
CA LEU A 3 -27.77 3.43 4.82
C LEU A 3 -27.90 3.89 6.28
N ARG A 4 -29.06 4.47 6.63
CA ARG A 4 -29.36 4.91 7.99
C ARG A 4 -29.45 3.74 8.97
N GLN A 5 -30.04 2.63 8.58
CA GLN A 5 -30.12 1.41 9.40
C GLN A 5 -28.74 0.80 9.64
N LEU A 6 -27.87 0.79 8.61
CA LEU A 6 -26.49 0.37 8.77
C LEU A 6 -25.70 1.26 9.73
N ARG A 7 -25.89 2.60 9.67
CA ARG A 7 -25.26 3.51 10.65
C ARG A 7 -25.71 3.21 12.08
N TYR A 8 -27.00 2.94 12.26
CA TYR A 8 -27.53 2.57 13.57
C TYR A 8 -26.93 1.25 14.08
N PHE A 9 -26.81 0.26 13.22
CA PHE A 9 -26.18 -1.01 13.54
C PHE A 9 -24.69 -0.80 13.94
N VAL A 10 -23.91 -0.06 13.16
CA VAL A 10 -22.50 0.25 13.46
C VAL A 10 -22.39 0.94 14.83
N ALA A 11 -23.24 1.94 15.12
CA ALA A 11 -23.22 2.64 16.40
C ALA A 11 -23.49 1.68 17.59
N VAL A 12 -24.43 0.73 17.43
CA VAL A 12 -24.71 -0.29 18.47
C VAL A 12 -23.52 -1.27 18.61
N ALA A 13 -22.97 -1.70 17.50
CA ALA A 13 -21.83 -2.63 17.48
C ALA A 13 -20.58 -2.04 18.17
N GLU A 14 -20.32 -0.74 17.97
CA GLU A 14 -19.16 -0.04 18.54
C GLU A 14 -19.32 0.28 20.02
N THR A 15 -20.55 0.59 20.46
CA THR A 15 -20.81 0.91 21.85
C THR A 15 -21.04 -0.34 22.71
N GLY A 16 -21.41 -1.47 22.12
CA GLY A 16 -21.81 -2.69 22.85
C GLY A 16 -23.06 -2.52 23.73
N ASN A 17 -23.80 -1.38 23.57
CA ASN A 17 -24.95 -1.06 24.41
C ASN A 17 -25.97 -0.22 23.64
N ILE A 18 -27.19 -0.75 23.45
CA ILE A 18 -28.24 -0.08 22.66
C ILE A 18 -28.65 1.27 23.28
N SER A 19 -28.71 1.39 24.60
CA SER A 19 -29.11 2.64 25.24
C SER A 19 -28.07 3.74 25.09
N GLN A 20 -26.79 3.39 25.18
CA GLN A 20 -25.68 4.32 24.92
C GLN A 20 -25.64 4.73 23.45
N ALA A 21 -25.76 3.76 22.54
CA ALA A 21 -25.84 4.04 21.10
C ALA A 21 -26.99 4.97 20.77
N ALA A 22 -28.19 4.70 21.31
CA ALA A 22 -29.36 5.54 21.08
C ALA A 22 -29.12 7.00 21.50
N LYS A 23 -28.51 7.22 22.67
CA LYS A 23 -28.14 8.56 23.15
C LYS A 23 -27.15 9.24 22.20
N ALA A 24 -26.13 8.53 21.74
CA ALA A 24 -25.08 9.07 20.86
C ALA A 24 -25.62 9.52 19.50
N ILE A 25 -26.68 8.87 19.00
CA ILE A 25 -27.30 9.18 17.70
C ILE A 25 -28.65 9.93 17.82
N PHE A 26 -28.94 10.47 19.01
CA PHE A 26 -30.15 11.26 19.29
C PHE A 26 -31.48 10.52 19.01
N LEU A 27 -31.54 9.23 19.33
CA LEU A 27 -32.74 8.40 19.25
C LEU A 27 -33.17 7.90 20.63
N THR A 28 -34.43 7.47 20.71
CA THR A 28 -34.88 6.67 21.84
C THR A 28 -34.47 5.22 21.66
N GLN A 29 -34.16 4.54 22.77
CA GLN A 29 -33.76 3.11 22.74
C GLN A 29 -34.80 2.21 22.04
N PRO A 30 -36.15 2.37 22.27
CA PRO A 30 -37.17 1.59 21.54
C PRO A 30 -37.16 1.85 20.02
N ALA A 31 -36.89 3.10 19.59
CA ALA A 31 -36.82 3.44 18.18
C ALA A 31 -35.59 2.77 17.52
N LEU A 32 -34.41 2.88 18.17
CA LEU A 32 -33.21 2.22 17.68
C LEU A 32 -33.37 0.70 17.63
N SER A 33 -33.93 0.07 18.66
CA SER A 33 -34.18 -1.39 18.69
C SER A 33 -35.08 -1.85 17.57
N ARG A 34 -36.13 -1.06 17.22
CA ARG A 34 -37.01 -1.36 16.07
C ARG A 34 -36.28 -1.29 14.74
N GLN A 35 -35.38 -0.30 14.56
CA GLN A 35 -34.60 -0.18 13.32
C GLN A 35 -33.61 -1.33 13.15
N ILE A 36 -32.95 -1.75 14.22
CA ILE A 36 -32.07 -2.93 14.19
C ILE A 36 -32.87 -4.19 13.86
N LYS A 37 -34.04 -4.37 14.51
CA LYS A 37 -34.90 -5.53 14.25
C LYS A 37 -35.37 -5.57 12.80
N ALA A 38 -35.78 -4.42 12.24
CA ALA A 38 -36.16 -4.34 10.83
C ALA A 38 -35.01 -4.68 9.87
N LEU A 39 -33.77 -4.31 10.21
CA LEU A 39 -32.57 -4.69 9.46
C LEU A 39 -32.31 -6.20 9.55
N GLU A 40 -32.41 -6.80 10.73
CA GLU A 40 -32.28 -8.24 10.95
C GLU A 40 -33.35 -9.04 10.16
N ASP A 41 -34.61 -8.56 10.19
CA ASP A 41 -35.71 -9.19 9.49
C ASP A 41 -35.53 -9.12 7.97
N GLU A 42 -35.02 -8.02 7.44
CA GLU A 42 -34.73 -7.84 6.01
C GLU A 42 -33.57 -8.72 5.51
N ILE A 43 -32.49 -8.83 6.32
CA ILE A 43 -31.34 -9.66 6.00
C ILE A 43 -31.65 -11.16 6.24
N GLY A 44 -32.64 -11.47 7.10
CA GLY A 44 -32.96 -12.83 7.48
C GLY A 44 -31.97 -13.47 8.44
N GLN A 45 -31.16 -12.66 9.15
CA GLN A 45 -30.16 -13.10 10.10
C GLN A 45 -30.16 -12.24 11.36
N CYS A 46 -30.00 -12.88 12.52
CA CYS A 46 -29.72 -12.13 13.75
C CYS A 46 -28.29 -11.58 13.71
N LEU A 47 -28.13 -10.29 13.92
CA LEU A 47 -26.85 -9.60 13.92
C LEU A 47 -26.29 -9.38 15.31
N LEU A 48 -27.20 -9.32 16.32
CA LEU A 48 -26.89 -8.98 17.68
C LEU A 48 -27.39 -10.06 18.68
N GLU A 49 -26.53 -10.49 19.57
CA GLU A 49 -26.90 -11.26 20.75
C GLU A 49 -27.13 -10.30 21.93
N ARG A 50 -28.36 -10.28 22.47
CA ARG A 50 -28.73 -9.43 23.60
C ARG A 50 -28.48 -10.14 24.91
N ARG A 51 -27.67 -9.58 25.80
CA ARG A 51 -27.46 -9.99 27.18
C ARG A 51 -28.01 -8.92 28.13
N ALA A 52 -28.12 -9.22 29.41
CA ALA A 52 -28.81 -8.36 30.40
C ALA A 52 -28.35 -6.88 30.36
N HIS A 53 -27.10 -6.60 30.10
CA HIS A 53 -26.54 -5.22 30.08
C HIS A 53 -25.60 -4.93 28.89
N SER A 54 -25.45 -5.86 27.95
CA SER A 54 -24.52 -5.75 26.83
C SER A 54 -25.10 -6.36 25.56
N VAL A 55 -24.54 -5.94 24.44
CA VAL A 55 -24.83 -6.50 23.12
C VAL A 55 -23.54 -7.02 22.54
N HIS A 56 -23.58 -8.24 22.03
CA HIS A 56 -22.49 -8.88 21.31
C HIS A 56 -22.87 -9.11 19.87
N LEU A 57 -21.89 -9.10 18.98
CA LEU A 57 -22.10 -9.43 17.57
C LEU A 57 -22.22 -10.94 17.37
N THR A 58 -23.13 -11.35 16.51
CA THR A 58 -23.10 -12.70 15.94
C THR A 58 -22.03 -12.75 14.83
N PRO A 59 -21.65 -13.93 14.30
CA PRO A 59 -20.77 -14.03 13.13
C PRO A 59 -21.29 -13.26 11.92
N ALA A 60 -22.62 -13.23 11.73
CA ALA A 60 -23.27 -12.40 10.71
C ALA A 60 -23.11 -10.91 11.01
N GLY A 61 -23.24 -10.52 12.28
CA GLY A 61 -23.03 -9.15 12.74
C GLY A 61 -21.58 -8.67 12.55
N GLU A 62 -20.59 -9.51 12.87
CA GLU A 62 -19.18 -9.19 12.63
C GLU A 62 -18.88 -8.95 11.13
N THR A 63 -19.45 -9.82 10.29
CA THR A 63 -19.35 -9.67 8.84
C THR A 63 -19.99 -8.36 8.39
N LEU A 64 -21.23 -8.09 8.81
CA LEU A 64 -21.91 -6.85 8.44
C LEU A 64 -21.18 -5.60 8.95
N LEU A 65 -20.60 -5.63 10.14
CA LEU A 65 -19.85 -4.49 10.69
C LEU A 65 -18.64 -4.17 9.82
N ARG A 66 -17.89 -5.19 9.39
CA ARG A 66 -16.72 -5.02 8.52
C ARG A 66 -17.12 -4.40 7.18
N GLU A 67 -18.13 -4.99 6.53
CA GLU A 67 -18.60 -4.54 5.22
C GLU A 67 -19.28 -3.15 5.29
N ALA A 68 -20.04 -2.88 6.35
CA ALA A 68 -20.67 -1.56 6.55
C ALA A 68 -19.63 -0.45 6.74
N ARG A 69 -18.55 -0.71 7.48
CA ARG A 69 -17.45 0.26 7.63
C ARG A 69 -16.79 0.60 6.29
N GLU A 70 -16.55 -0.39 5.45
CA GLU A 70 -15.99 -0.16 4.12
C GLU A 70 -16.98 0.59 3.21
N LEU A 71 -18.27 0.26 3.29
CA LEU A 71 -19.32 0.99 2.55
C LEU A 71 -19.35 2.48 2.96
N PHE A 72 -19.29 2.80 4.25
CA PHE A 72 -19.30 4.20 4.71
C PHE A 72 -18.06 4.97 4.26
N LYS A 73 -16.88 4.37 4.28
CA LYS A 73 -15.68 4.98 3.69
C LYS A 73 -15.88 5.32 2.21
N ASN A 74 -16.49 4.40 1.46
CA ASN A 74 -16.77 4.64 0.04
C ASN A 74 -17.80 5.78 -0.16
N VAL A 75 -18.81 5.89 0.71
CA VAL A 75 -19.77 7.01 0.69
C VAL A 75 -19.07 8.33 1.00
N ASP A 76 -18.22 8.38 2.00
CA ASP A 76 -17.46 9.59 2.35
C ASP A 76 -16.55 10.02 1.19
N HIS A 77 -15.85 9.09 0.55
CA HIS A 77 -15.07 9.36 -0.65
C HIS A 77 -15.91 9.88 -1.82
N LEU A 78 -17.11 9.30 -2.03
CA LEU A 78 -18.03 9.78 -3.06
C LEU A 78 -18.44 11.22 -2.79
N LEU A 79 -18.82 11.55 -1.56
CA LEU A 79 -19.20 12.92 -1.18
C LEU A 79 -18.05 13.90 -1.35
N GLU A 80 -16.83 13.49 -1.01
CA GLU A 80 -15.64 14.30 -1.22
C GLU A 80 -15.37 14.55 -2.71
N ARG A 81 -15.47 13.52 -3.55
CA ARG A 81 -15.35 13.67 -5.01
C ARG A 81 -16.41 14.62 -5.58
N VAL A 82 -17.65 14.55 -5.10
CA VAL A 82 -18.71 15.47 -5.52
C VAL A 82 -18.40 16.90 -5.10
N ARG A 83 -17.90 17.11 -3.88
CA ARG A 83 -17.48 18.44 -3.40
C ARG A 83 -16.32 19.01 -4.23
N LEU A 84 -15.39 18.16 -4.63
CA LEU A 84 -14.20 18.52 -5.41
C LEU A 84 -14.49 18.69 -6.91
N ALA A 85 -15.55 18.07 -7.43
CA ALA A 85 -15.93 18.17 -8.85
C ALA A 85 -16.16 19.62 -9.34
N GLY A 86 -16.49 20.55 -8.42
CA GLY A 86 -16.56 21.99 -8.71
C GLY A 86 -15.26 22.77 -8.55
N GLN A 87 -14.21 22.16 -7.95
CA GLN A 87 -12.95 22.81 -7.59
C GLN A 87 -11.72 22.32 -8.39
N GLY A 88 -11.89 21.30 -9.24
CA GLY A 88 -10.83 20.67 -10.00
C GLY A 88 -10.73 19.16 -9.77
N VAL A 89 -9.76 18.53 -10.41
CA VAL A 89 -9.51 17.07 -10.28
C VAL A 89 -8.62 16.80 -9.09
N LEU A 90 -9.02 15.86 -8.23
CA LEU A 90 -8.15 15.29 -7.19
C LEU A 90 -7.64 13.93 -7.66
N LEU A 91 -6.33 13.75 -7.67
CA LEU A 91 -5.64 12.51 -7.99
C LEU A 91 -4.89 12.00 -6.75
N ARG A 92 -5.32 10.88 -6.19
CA ARG A 92 -4.70 10.25 -5.02
C ARG A 92 -3.72 9.17 -5.50
N VAL A 93 -2.44 9.45 -5.35
CA VAL A 93 -1.35 8.60 -5.84
C VAL A 93 -0.64 7.96 -4.67
N GLY A 94 -0.78 6.64 -4.54
CA GLY A 94 -0.02 5.84 -3.60
C GLY A 94 1.33 5.45 -4.19
N TYR A 95 2.38 5.45 -3.39
CA TYR A 95 3.70 5.07 -3.87
C TYR A 95 4.58 4.52 -2.76
N SER A 96 5.58 3.72 -3.13
CA SER A 96 6.69 3.39 -2.25
C SER A 96 7.89 4.28 -2.57
N PRO A 97 8.48 4.99 -1.60
CA PRO A 97 9.59 5.94 -1.81
C PRO A 97 10.78 5.32 -2.53
N SER A 98 11.02 4.04 -2.29
CA SER A 98 12.11 3.29 -2.91
C SER A 98 12.04 3.24 -4.44
N PHE A 99 10.86 3.46 -5.03
CA PHE A 99 10.64 3.28 -6.46
C PHE A 99 10.32 4.58 -7.19
N ALA A 100 9.66 5.51 -6.53
CA ALA A 100 9.06 6.68 -7.16
C ALA A 100 9.99 7.90 -7.25
N SER A 101 11.14 7.88 -6.55
CA SER A 101 12.08 9.01 -6.52
C SER A 101 12.45 9.53 -7.92
N GLY A 102 12.27 10.82 -8.12
CA GLY A 102 12.53 11.53 -9.38
C GLY A 102 11.39 11.39 -10.41
N ILE A 103 10.88 10.18 -10.66
CA ILE A 103 9.82 9.94 -11.64
C ILE A 103 8.52 10.62 -11.20
N LEU A 104 8.12 10.41 -9.96
CA LEU A 104 6.89 10.96 -9.42
C LEU A 104 6.95 12.49 -9.37
N SER A 105 8.07 13.07 -8.94
CA SER A 105 8.24 14.52 -8.89
C SER A 105 8.11 15.16 -10.28
N ALA A 106 8.76 14.59 -11.29
CA ALA A 106 8.68 15.09 -12.65
C ALA A 106 7.26 14.96 -13.23
N ALA A 107 6.59 13.82 -12.99
CA ALA A 107 5.21 13.63 -13.44
C ALA A 107 4.24 14.61 -12.77
N VAL A 108 4.37 14.84 -11.46
CA VAL A 108 3.55 15.83 -10.73
C VAL A 108 3.78 17.24 -11.24
N GLU A 109 5.03 17.61 -11.51
CA GLU A 109 5.37 18.91 -12.07
C GLU A 109 4.70 19.12 -13.44
N ASN A 110 4.86 18.18 -14.38
CA ASN A 110 4.25 18.24 -15.71
C ASN A 110 2.73 18.31 -15.65
N PHE A 111 2.13 17.44 -14.85
CA PHE A 111 0.69 17.38 -14.67
C PHE A 111 0.12 18.68 -14.10
N SER A 112 0.80 19.28 -13.12
CA SER A 112 0.38 20.54 -12.51
C SER A 112 0.45 21.72 -13.48
N GLN A 113 1.40 21.72 -14.40
CA GLN A 113 1.51 22.75 -15.44
C GLN A 113 0.36 22.68 -16.45
N THR A 114 -0.09 21.49 -16.81
CA THR A 114 -1.17 21.27 -17.77
C THR A 114 -2.56 21.29 -17.17
N HIS A 115 -2.67 21.01 -15.85
CA HIS A 115 -3.92 20.93 -15.11
C HIS A 115 -3.89 21.83 -13.87
N ALA A 116 -3.91 23.15 -14.07
CA ALA A 116 -3.76 24.17 -13.02
C ALA A 116 -4.81 24.08 -11.88
N ARG A 117 -5.95 23.40 -12.10
CA ARG A 117 -6.98 23.14 -11.08
C ARG A 117 -6.93 21.71 -10.52
N ALA A 118 -5.97 20.90 -10.94
CA ALA A 118 -5.81 19.56 -10.42
C ALA A 118 -4.97 19.58 -9.13
N ARG A 119 -5.35 18.74 -8.19
CA ARG A 119 -4.61 18.50 -6.96
C ARG A 119 -4.13 17.05 -6.95
N VAL A 120 -2.86 16.84 -6.70
CA VAL A 120 -2.27 15.51 -6.54
C VAL A 120 -1.95 15.30 -5.06
N GLU A 121 -2.53 14.27 -4.46
CA GLU A 121 -2.20 13.82 -3.12
C GLU A 121 -1.28 12.62 -3.20
N LEU A 122 -0.15 12.68 -2.51
CA LEU A 122 0.87 11.64 -2.50
C LEU A 122 0.85 10.91 -1.16
N LEU A 123 0.70 9.57 -1.20
CA LEU A 123 0.64 8.72 -0.02
C LEU A 123 1.76 7.68 -0.07
N ASP A 124 2.65 7.74 0.94
CA ASP A 124 3.72 6.75 1.14
C ASP A 124 3.14 5.51 1.84
N LEU A 125 3.15 4.39 1.14
CA LEU A 125 2.48 3.17 1.58
C LEU A 125 3.30 1.92 1.21
N SER A 126 3.10 0.84 1.96
CA SER A 126 3.64 -0.48 1.64
C SER A 126 2.94 -1.12 0.43
N SER A 127 3.55 -2.16 -0.18
CA SER A 127 2.96 -2.84 -1.34
C SER A 127 1.55 -3.37 -1.08
N ASN A 128 1.29 -3.93 0.09
CA ASN A 128 -0.04 -4.43 0.45
C ASN A 128 -1.06 -3.30 0.65
N GLU A 129 -0.65 -2.18 1.27
CA GLU A 129 -1.52 -1.02 1.45
C GLU A 129 -1.86 -0.33 0.12
N LEU A 130 -0.90 -0.29 -0.82
CA LEU A 130 -1.11 0.23 -2.17
C LEU A 130 -2.18 -0.56 -2.90
N LEU A 131 -2.10 -1.89 -2.90
CA LEU A 131 -3.08 -2.75 -3.55
C LEU A 131 -4.46 -2.62 -2.90
N ALA A 132 -4.52 -2.70 -1.58
CA ALA A 132 -5.77 -2.49 -0.83
C ALA A 132 -6.36 -1.09 -1.06
N GLY A 133 -5.52 -0.07 -1.23
CA GLY A 133 -5.94 1.30 -1.54
C GLY A 133 -6.64 1.42 -2.89
N LEU A 134 -6.15 0.72 -3.94
CA LEU A 134 -6.81 0.64 -5.24
C LEU A 134 -8.14 -0.12 -5.15
N GLU A 135 -8.14 -1.30 -4.55
CA GLU A 135 -9.33 -2.15 -4.42
C GLU A 135 -10.47 -1.44 -3.67
N ASN A 136 -10.13 -0.64 -2.65
CA ASN A 136 -11.08 0.09 -1.82
C ASN A 136 -11.35 1.52 -2.30
N ASN A 137 -10.99 1.90 -3.52
CA ASN A 137 -11.18 3.25 -4.09
C ASN A 137 -10.56 4.39 -3.26
N LYS A 138 -9.57 4.10 -2.42
CA LYS A 138 -8.84 5.11 -1.64
C LYS A 138 -7.74 5.77 -2.46
N LEU A 139 -7.23 5.04 -3.47
CA LEU A 139 -6.21 5.49 -4.40
C LEU A 139 -6.75 5.45 -5.82
N ASP A 140 -6.33 6.40 -6.64
CA ASP A 140 -6.67 6.47 -8.06
C ASP A 140 -5.56 5.84 -8.91
N LEU A 141 -4.31 5.91 -8.42
CA LEU A 141 -3.13 5.32 -9.03
C LEU A 141 -2.14 4.88 -7.97
N VAL A 142 -1.39 3.83 -8.24
CA VAL A 142 -0.27 3.39 -7.40
C VAL A 142 0.99 3.20 -8.22
N LEU A 143 2.14 3.51 -7.60
CA LEU A 143 3.46 3.17 -8.10
C LEU A 143 4.03 2.07 -7.20
N THR A 144 4.13 0.86 -7.74
CA THR A 144 4.53 -0.33 -6.97
C THR A 144 5.38 -1.27 -7.80
N VAL A 145 5.71 -2.39 -7.21
CA VAL A 145 6.36 -3.51 -7.88
C VAL A 145 5.28 -4.37 -8.54
N GLY A 146 5.45 -4.67 -9.80
CA GLY A 146 4.51 -5.50 -10.53
C GLY A 146 5.21 -6.35 -11.59
N GLY A 147 4.47 -7.26 -12.16
CA GLY A 147 4.94 -8.02 -13.32
C GLY A 147 4.18 -9.30 -13.60
N ASP A 148 3.75 -10.05 -12.61
CA ASP A 148 3.18 -11.39 -12.84
C ASP A 148 1.80 -11.63 -12.19
N THR A 149 1.24 -10.67 -11.48
CA THR A 149 -0.08 -10.84 -10.87
C THR A 149 -1.14 -10.05 -11.64
N ALA A 150 -1.87 -10.75 -12.50
CA ALA A 150 -3.11 -10.23 -13.10
C ALA A 150 -4.16 -10.05 -11.98
N VAL A 151 -4.18 -8.90 -11.35
CA VAL A 151 -5.28 -8.54 -10.43
C VAL A 151 -6.46 -8.11 -11.29
N ARG A 152 -7.60 -8.79 -11.15
CA ARG A 152 -8.80 -8.51 -11.94
C ARG A 152 -9.27 -7.07 -11.68
N GLY A 153 -9.52 -6.33 -12.74
CA GLY A 153 -10.02 -4.94 -12.66
C GLY A 153 -8.94 -3.88 -12.46
N ILE A 154 -7.66 -4.25 -12.47
CA ILE A 154 -6.53 -3.32 -12.41
C ILE A 154 -5.72 -3.39 -13.71
N THR A 155 -5.47 -2.23 -14.29
CA THR A 155 -4.54 -2.09 -15.42
C THR A 155 -3.15 -1.78 -14.88
N TRP A 156 -2.15 -2.53 -15.34
CA TRP A 156 -0.75 -2.35 -14.98
C TRP A 156 0.05 -1.82 -16.16
N THR A 157 0.68 -0.68 -15.99
CA THR A 157 1.54 -0.04 -16.99
C THR A 157 3.00 -0.13 -16.54
N PRO A 158 3.87 -0.91 -17.20
CA PRO A 158 5.29 -0.96 -16.87
C PRO A 158 5.95 0.40 -17.09
N LEU A 159 6.72 0.86 -16.10
CA LEU A 159 7.45 2.12 -16.15
C LEU A 159 8.94 1.88 -16.41
N LEU A 160 9.60 1.11 -15.54
CA LEU A 160 11.02 0.80 -15.70
C LEU A 160 11.40 -0.47 -14.94
N ARG A 161 12.61 -0.95 -15.21
CA ARG A 161 13.24 -2.05 -14.47
C ARG A 161 14.34 -1.53 -13.57
N ALA A 162 14.36 -1.97 -12.33
CA ALA A 162 15.38 -1.61 -11.34
C ALA A 162 16.26 -2.83 -11.03
N PRO A 163 17.53 -2.82 -11.46
CA PRO A 163 18.52 -3.84 -11.08
C PRO A 163 18.82 -3.79 -9.57
N TRP A 164 19.49 -4.83 -9.08
CA TRP A 164 19.79 -4.98 -7.66
C TRP A 164 21.24 -4.62 -7.33
N ARG A 165 21.44 -4.18 -6.10
CA ARG A 165 22.75 -3.87 -5.50
C ARG A 165 22.78 -4.39 -4.08
N LEU A 166 23.99 -4.53 -3.55
CA LEU A 166 24.21 -4.80 -2.15
C LEU A 166 24.62 -3.52 -1.42
N ALA A 167 23.87 -3.16 -0.39
CA ALA A 167 24.24 -2.08 0.53
C ALA A 167 24.98 -2.65 1.74
N ILE A 168 26.15 -2.08 2.05
CA ILE A 168 26.99 -2.47 3.17
C ILE A 168 27.49 -1.23 3.92
N LYS A 169 27.83 -1.36 5.19
CA LYS A 169 28.53 -0.31 5.93
C LYS A 169 29.85 0.07 5.23
N ARG A 170 30.24 1.35 5.24
CA ARG A 170 31.45 1.82 4.55
C ARG A 170 32.75 1.08 4.96
N LYS A 171 32.88 0.70 6.23
CA LYS A 171 34.02 -0.07 6.76
C LYS A 171 33.71 -1.56 6.90
N HIS A 172 32.90 -2.12 5.98
CA HIS A 172 32.56 -3.54 5.98
C HIS A 172 33.70 -4.39 5.42
N ARG A 173 33.83 -5.67 5.87
CA ARG A 173 34.86 -6.59 5.36
C ARG A 173 34.82 -6.82 3.84
N LEU A 174 33.65 -6.69 3.24
CA LEU A 174 33.45 -6.81 1.79
C LEU A 174 33.70 -5.50 1.02
N ALA A 175 34.06 -4.40 1.70
CA ALA A 175 34.23 -3.08 1.06
C ALA A 175 35.27 -3.09 -0.07
N GLY A 176 36.37 -3.85 0.09
CA GLY A 176 37.44 -3.97 -0.91
C GLY A 176 37.08 -4.86 -2.11
N ARG A 177 35.99 -5.61 -2.09
CA ARG A 177 35.58 -6.47 -3.20
C ARG A 177 34.95 -5.65 -4.32
N PRO A 178 35.31 -5.83 -5.60
CA PRO A 178 34.65 -5.12 -6.72
C PRO A 178 33.23 -5.61 -6.97
N ARG A 179 32.98 -6.90 -6.80
CA ARG A 179 31.69 -7.56 -6.91
C ARG A 179 31.51 -8.56 -5.78
N ILE A 180 30.28 -8.81 -5.39
CA ILE A 180 29.93 -9.71 -4.29
C ILE A 180 29.09 -10.87 -4.85
N THR A 181 29.44 -12.09 -4.44
CA THR A 181 28.70 -13.29 -4.83
C THR A 181 27.48 -13.54 -3.93
N PRO A 182 26.49 -14.35 -4.38
CA PRO A 182 25.39 -14.80 -3.53
C PRO A 182 25.86 -15.49 -2.24
N ALA A 183 26.93 -16.31 -2.34
CA ALA A 183 27.50 -17.01 -1.20
C ALA A 183 28.15 -16.04 -0.18
N GLU A 184 28.90 -15.03 -0.65
CA GLU A 184 29.45 -14.00 0.24
C GLU A 184 28.34 -13.19 0.92
N THR A 185 27.25 -12.91 0.19
CA THR A 185 26.08 -12.22 0.74
C THR A 185 25.36 -13.08 1.79
N ALA A 186 25.19 -14.39 1.54
CA ALA A 186 24.53 -15.31 2.46
C ALA A 186 25.29 -15.53 3.77
N ASN A 187 26.62 -15.31 3.76
CA ASN A 187 27.49 -15.41 4.94
C ASN A 187 27.41 -14.20 5.88
N GLU A 188 26.69 -13.14 5.49
CA GLU A 188 26.44 -11.98 6.32
C GLU A 188 25.02 -12.03 6.92
N PRO A 189 24.78 -11.37 8.06
CA PRO A 189 23.42 -11.11 8.51
C PRO A 189 22.67 -10.32 7.44
N LEU A 190 21.62 -10.91 6.84
CA LEU A 190 20.82 -10.26 5.82
C LEU A 190 19.72 -9.44 6.46
N LEU A 191 19.71 -8.15 6.18
CA LEU A 191 18.66 -7.21 6.58
C LEU A 191 17.67 -7.10 5.43
N ILE A 192 16.38 -7.28 5.70
CA ILE A 192 15.35 -7.35 4.66
C ILE A 192 14.11 -6.56 5.05
N PHE A 193 13.28 -6.26 4.07
CA PHE A 193 11.95 -5.73 4.34
C PHE A 193 11.05 -6.79 4.97
N CYS A 194 10.11 -6.39 5.83
CA CYS A 194 9.19 -7.32 6.46
C CYS A 194 8.27 -7.98 5.43
N LYS A 195 8.08 -9.31 5.59
CA LYS A 195 7.34 -10.12 4.62
C LYS A 195 5.88 -9.71 4.49
N ARG A 196 5.26 -9.28 5.59
CA ARG A 196 3.86 -8.86 5.60
C ARG A 196 3.59 -7.72 4.62
N ASP A 197 4.50 -6.74 4.57
CA ASP A 197 4.29 -5.48 3.86
C ASP A 197 4.91 -5.50 2.45
N TYR A 198 5.92 -6.38 2.22
CA TYR A 198 6.67 -6.49 0.96
C TYR A 198 6.85 -7.96 0.52
N PRO A 199 5.76 -8.70 0.26
CA PRO A 199 5.84 -10.12 -0.08
C PRO A 199 6.58 -10.40 -1.39
N GLU A 200 6.51 -9.50 -2.38
CA GLU A 200 7.19 -9.63 -3.68
C GLU A 200 8.70 -9.57 -3.50
N TYR A 201 9.20 -8.64 -2.68
CA TYR A 201 10.61 -8.54 -2.34
C TYR A 201 11.11 -9.86 -1.74
N TRP A 202 10.37 -10.42 -0.80
CA TRP A 202 10.68 -11.68 -0.16
C TRP A 202 10.74 -12.84 -1.16
N SER A 203 9.80 -12.91 -2.09
CA SER A 203 9.74 -13.93 -3.14
C SER A 203 10.98 -13.87 -4.03
N ILE A 204 11.34 -12.66 -4.48
CA ILE A 204 12.49 -12.45 -5.36
C ILE A 204 13.80 -12.80 -4.65
N ILE A 205 14.03 -12.27 -3.44
CA ILE A 205 15.29 -12.46 -2.71
C ILE A 205 15.47 -13.91 -2.27
N ASN A 206 14.44 -14.56 -1.74
CA ASN A 206 14.52 -15.97 -1.38
C ASN A 206 14.67 -16.88 -2.61
N GLY A 207 14.00 -16.56 -3.73
CA GLY A 207 14.17 -17.23 -5.01
C GLY A 207 15.62 -17.18 -5.48
N TRP A 208 16.20 -15.98 -5.46
CA TRP A 208 17.59 -15.75 -5.85
C TRP A 208 18.59 -16.56 -5.03
N PHE A 209 18.48 -16.57 -3.70
CA PHE A 209 19.36 -17.39 -2.86
C PHE A 209 19.18 -18.88 -3.13
N ARG A 210 17.95 -19.35 -3.28
CA ARG A 210 17.64 -20.76 -3.58
C ARG A 210 18.22 -21.21 -4.92
N GLU A 211 18.13 -20.38 -5.97
CA GLU A 211 18.71 -20.64 -7.29
C GLU A 211 20.24 -20.83 -7.23
N HIS A 212 20.89 -20.20 -6.24
CA HIS A 212 22.34 -20.32 -6.03
C HIS A 212 22.73 -21.31 -4.91
N GLY A 213 21.78 -22.13 -4.44
CA GLY A 213 22.05 -23.10 -3.37
C GLY A 213 22.38 -22.49 -2.02
N GLN A 214 21.98 -21.23 -1.78
CA GLN A 214 22.32 -20.51 -0.56
C GLN A 214 21.12 -20.38 0.38
N ARG A 215 21.39 -20.27 1.69
CA ARG A 215 20.40 -19.99 2.75
C ARG A 215 20.90 -18.84 3.61
N PRO A 216 20.43 -17.61 3.38
CA PRO A 216 20.89 -16.45 4.13
C PRO A 216 20.40 -16.52 5.58
N LYS A 217 21.19 -15.96 6.49
CA LYS A 217 20.77 -15.71 7.88
C LYS A 217 20.08 -14.37 7.95
N ILE A 218 18.79 -14.36 8.28
CA ILE A 218 18.05 -13.11 8.47
C ILE A 218 18.55 -12.45 9.75
N GLY A 219 19.13 -11.27 9.61
CA GLY A 219 19.65 -10.44 10.71
C GLY A 219 18.61 -9.46 11.26
N GLY A 220 17.58 -9.15 10.49
CA GLY A 220 16.48 -8.27 10.88
C GLY A 220 15.49 -8.03 9.77
N GLU A 221 14.25 -7.68 10.14
CA GLU A 221 13.18 -7.27 9.25
C GLU A 221 12.79 -5.82 9.51
N TYR A 222 12.55 -5.05 8.45
CA TYR A 222 12.31 -3.61 8.49
C TYR A 222 11.09 -3.22 7.65
N ASP A 223 10.37 -2.23 8.11
CA ASP A 223 9.11 -1.76 7.52
C ASP A 223 9.29 -0.68 6.45
N SER A 224 10.47 -0.08 6.36
CA SER A 224 10.76 0.99 5.41
C SER A 224 12.21 0.98 4.92
N SER A 225 12.46 1.67 3.79
CA SER A 225 13.84 1.84 3.28
C SER A 225 14.72 2.63 4.25
N GLU A 226 14.13 3.57 4.98
CA GLU A 226 14.84 4.41 5.93
C GLU A 226 15.35 3.61 7.11
N THR A 227 14.49 2.78 7.73
CA THR A 227 14.84 1.93 8.86
C THR A 227 15.82 0.82 8.44
N LEU A 228 15.61 0.21 7.26
CA LEU A 228 16.53 -0.77 6.68
C LEU A 228 17.93 -0.17 6.49
N MET A 229 18.03 1.03 5.90
CA MET A 229 19.32 1.66 5.62
C MET A 229 19.99 2.16 6.89
N ALA A 230 19.26 2.62 7.89
CA ALA A 230 19.81 2.96 9.21
C ALA A 230 20.47 1.73 9.86
N ALA A 231 19.86 0.56 9.75
CA ALA A 231 20.45 -0.70 10.25
C ALA A 231 21.74 -1.09 9.48
N VAL A 232 21.77 -0.89 8.15
CA VAL A 232 23.00 -1.09 7.34
C VAL A 232 24.11 -0.14 7.80
N GLU A 233 23.81 1.13 8.00
CA GLU A 233 24.77 2.15 8.49
C GLU A 233 25.32 1.79 9.88
N ALA A 234 24.44 1.32 10.76
CA ALA A 234 24.84 0.84 12.08
C ALA A 234 25.76 -0.39 12.01
N GLY A 235 25.72 -1.13 10.87
CA GLY A 235 26.55 -2.33 10.65
C GLY A 235 25.93 -3.59 11.24
N LEU A 236 24.58 -3.62 11.35
CA LEU A 236 23.87 -4.80 11.83
C LEU A 236 23.85 -5.92 10.79
N GLY A 237 24.13 -5.60 9.52
CA GLY A 237 24.21 -6.55 8.43
C GLY A 237 24.30 -5.88 7.06
N VAL A 238 23.93 -6.63 6.03
CA VAL A 238 23.92 -6.20 4.62
C VAL A 238 22.50 -6.28 4.05
N ALA A 239 22.18 -5.44 3.06
CA ALA A 239 20.86 -5.45 2.43
C ALA A 239 20.95 -5.52 0.90
N VAL A 240 20.15 -6.38 0.29
CA VAL A 240 19.97 -6.42 -1.17
C VAL A 240 18.86 -5.43 -1.51
N ILE A 241 19.22 -4.36 -2.18
CA ILE A 241 18.33 -3.23 -2.50
C ILE A 241 18.34 -2.93 -4.00
N THR A 242 17.35 -2.24 -4.51
CA THR A 242 17.35 -1.81 -5.92
C THR A 242 18.33 -0.66 -6.16
N THR A 243 18.72 -0.46 -7.42
CA THR A 243 19.53 0.72 -7.82
C THR A 243 18.82 2.03 -7.45
N ARG A 244 17.49 2.05 -7.46
CA ARG A 244 16.67 3.22 -7.08
C ARG A 244 16.84 3.55 -5.59
N THR A 245 16.65 2.55 -4.73
CA THR A 245 16.92 2.69 -3.29
C THR A 245 18.38 3.09 -3.05
N ALA A 246 19.33 2.48 -3.75
CA ALA A 246 20.75 2.78 -3.63
C ALA A 246 21.06 4.25 -3.95
N GLN A 247 20.39 4.87 -4.92
CA GLN A 247 20.57 6.29 -5.24
C GLN A 247 20.14 7.21 -4.10
N LEU A 248 19.05 6.89 -3.41
CA LEU A 248 18.58 7.68 -2.26
C LEU A 248 19.60 7.69 -1.11
N PHE A 249 20.28 6.58 -0.90
CA PHE A 249 21.15 6.35 0.24
C PHE A 249 22.65 6.28 -0.10
N ARG A 250 23.07 6.74 -1.30
CA ARG A 250 24.46 6.67 -1.78
C ARG A 250 25.50 7.31 -0.85
N ASN A 251 25.08 8.29 -0.08
CA ASN A 251 25.95 8.99 0.86
C ASN A 251 26.00 8.32 2.25
N ARG A 252 25.14 7.34 2.53
CA ARG A 252 24.99 6.69 3.83
C ARG A 252 25.62 5.30 3.88
N ALA A 253 25.61 4.56 2.78
CA ALA A 253 26.18 3.22 2.69
C ALA A 253 27.11 3.08 1.49
N LEU A 254 27.94 2.03 1.49
CA LEU A 254 28.72 1.63 0.33
C LEU A 254 27.87 0.67 -0.50
N ILE A 255 27.67 1.02 -1.78
CA ILE A 255 26.85 0.25 -2.72
C ILE A 255 27.76 -0.62 -3.57
N LYS A 256 27.50 -1.91 -3.61
CA LYS A 256 28.28 -2.93 -4.32
C LYS A 256 27.46 -3.61 -5.41
N THR A 257 28.12 -3.98 -6.48
CA THR A 257 27.54 -4.80 -7.56
C THR A 257 27.55 -6.27 -7.16
N LEU A 258 26.49 -6.99 -7.49
CA LEU A 258 26.41 -8.44 -7.35
C LEU A 258 26.98 -9.14 -8.59
N THR A 259 27.60 -10.31 -8.44
CA THR A 259 28.09 -11.11 -9.58
C THR A 259 26.96 -11.76 -10.36
N ALA A 260 25.91 -12.18 -9.65
CA ALA A 260 24.66 -12.69 -10.20
C ALA A 260 23.53 -11.92 -9.49
N GLU A 261 22.85 -11.07 -10.23
CA GLU A 261 21.76 -10.26 -9.68
C GLU A 261 20.45 -11.05 -9.68
N PRO A 262 19.55 -10.82 -8.71
CA PRO A 262 18.15 -11.27 -8.83
C PRO A 262 17.51 -10.72 -10.10
N LYS A 263 16.40 -11.31 -10.56
CA LYS A 263 15.62 -10.73 -11.67
C LYS A 263 15.32 -9.27 -11.37
N PRO A 264 15.55 -8.34 -12.35
CA PRO A 264 15.28 -6.93 -12.13
C PRO A 264 13.84 -6.69 -11.70
N LEU A 265 13.66 -5.81 -10.72
CA LEU A 265 12.35 -5.43 -10.24
C LEU A 265 11.64 -4.60 -11.30
N CYS A 266 10.42 -4.97 -11.68
CA CYS A 266 9.60 -4.17 -12.57
C CYS A 266 8.78 -3.17 -11.75
N ILE A 267 9.02 -1.87 -11.96
CA ILE A 267 8.21 -0.80 -11.36
C ILE A 267 7.08 -0.50 -12.34
N VAL A 268 5.86 -0.50 -11.82
CA VAL A 268 4.64 -0.33 -12.60
C VAL A 268 3.76 0.76 -12.01
N ALA A 269 2.98 1.42 -12.86
CA ALA A 269 1.81 2.17 -12.46
C ALA A 269 0.58 1.25 -12.53
N GLY A 270 -0.18 1.18 -11.44
CA GLY A 270 -1.42 0.41 -11.36
C GLY A 270 -2.62 1.34 -11.15
N TYR A 271 -3.72 1.09 -11.85
CA TYR A 271 -4.97 1.84 -11.70
C TYR A 271 -6.16 0.99 -12.10
N ARG A 272 -7.34 1.33 -11.61
CA ARG A 272 -8.57 0.58 -11.91
C ARG A 272 -9.04 0.85 -13.33
N THR A 273 -9.50 -0.22 -14.00
CA THR A 273 -10.02 -0.16 -15.38
C THR A 273 -11.37 0.55 -15.48
N ASP A 274 -12.14 0.62 -14.38
CA ASP A 274 -13.50 1.15 -14.32
C ASP A 274 -13.58 2.56 -13.69
N GLN A 275 -12.52 3.35 -13.76
CA GLN A 275 -12.53 4.70 -13.19
C GLN A 275 -13.54 5.62 -13.89
N ALA A 276 -14.25 6.42 -13.08
CA ALA A 276 -15.34 7.28 -13.53
C ALA A 276 -14.89 8.44 -14.45
N ASP A 277 -13.67 8.96 -14.27
CA ASP A 277 -13.05 9.95 -15.18
C ASP A 277 -11.61 9.54 -15.52
N PRO A 278 -11.43 8.82 -16.63
CA PRO A 278 -10.11 8.30 -17.01
C PRO A 278 -9.17 9.38 -17.58
N LYS A 279 -9.67 10.54 -18.00
CA LYS A 279 -8.85 11.54 -18.71
C LYS A 279 -7.67 12.10 -17.91
N PRO A 280 -7.87 12.65 -16.70
CA PRO A 280 -6.76 13.17 -15.90
C PRO A 280 -5.76 12.10 -15.49
N LEU A 281 -6.27 10.88 -15.23
CA LEU A 281 -5.43 9.74 -14.90
C LEU A 281 -4.58 9.31 -16.10
N ALA A 282 -5.16 9.23 -17.31
CA ALA A 282 -4.43 8.86 -18.52
C ALA A 282 -3.27 9.84 -18.79
N VAL A 283 -3.53 11.15 -18.65
CA VAL A 283 -2.48 12.17 -18.77
C VAL A 283 -1.39 11.98 -17.72
N PHE A 284 -1.76 11.74 -16.47
CA PHE A 284 -0.77 11.51 -15.41
C PHE A 284 0.07 10.24 -15.65
N VAL A 285 -0.53 9.16 -16.20
CA VAL A 285 0.20 7.94 -16.59
C VAL A 285 1.16 8.23 -17.75
N GLU A 286 0.78 9.06 -18.72
CA GLU A 286 1.68 9.51 -19.81
C GLU A 286 2.84 10.35 -19.28
N ASP A 287 2.61 11.24 -18.31
CA ASP A 287 3.65 11.99 -17.62
C ASP A 287 4.61 11.08 -16.86
N LEU A 288 4.09 10.03 -16.16
CA LEU A 288 4.91 9.02 -15.52
C LEU A 288 5.77 8.23 -16.52
N LEU A 289 5.21 7.83 -17.66
CA LEU A 289 5.94 7.12 -18.71
C LEU A 289 7.04 8.02 -19.32
N SER A 290 6.75 9.29 -19.49
CA SER A 290 7.71 10.27 -20.02
C SER A 290 8.84 10.50 -19.01
N ALA A 291 8.52 10.68 -17.74
CA ALA A 291 9.50 10.79 -16.67
C ALA A 291 10.34 9.52 -16.55
N ALA A 292 9.72 8.33 -16.62
CA ALA A 292 10.42 7.06 -16.51
C ALA A 292 11.53 6.90 -17.56
N LYS A 293 11.34 7.40 -18.79
CA LYS A 293 12.36 7.38 -19.86
C LYS A 293 13.61 8.19 -19.51
N ILE A 294 13.48 9.24 -18.70
CA ILE A 294 14.61 10.09 -18.27
C ILE A 294 15.43 9.39 -17.20
N PHE A 295 14.78 8.53 -16.40
CA PHE A 295 15.37 7.86 -15.25
C PHE A 295 15.65 6.35 -15.47
N ALA A 296 15.44 5.83 -16.69
CA ALA A 296 15.67 4.42 -17.06
C ALA A 296 17.21 4.07 -17.29
#